data_d629f12349aadec17e21b651f0832800
#
_entry.id   d629f12349aadec17e21b651f0832800
#
_cell.length_a   1.000
_cell.length_b   1.000
_cell.length_c   1.000
_cell.angle_alpha   90.00
_cell.angle_beta   90.00
_cell.angle_gamma   90.00
#
_symmetry.space_group_name_H-M   'P 1'
#
loop_
_entity.id
_entity.type
_entity.pdbx_description
1 polymer ?
#
loop_
_entity_poly.entity_id
_entity_poly.type
_entity_poly.pdbx_seq_one_letter_code
_entity_poly.pdbx_strand_id
1 'polypeptide(L)'
;EDKSSSLGIFAQGGYLAGPGGGDEVYPRKLFRIFVDISNRQAGMNRIILIGNGFDLAHNLPTSYKNFINHYWEQWGQWLQGAYLGDKLSDELCSISQKGESQPWHWIFPSRHFPSGTKISPTDVMETVRANPDRFLIETTPFFKHINQSFETKNWVDIEGEYYFWLKRIFRESDCGYDGAKPLNKELDEIKRLLIEYLDGIQKDQIKPDLVKESIRKAIHGPCEAQDISIDGQPVFEDFAKKRLDFLATHSKMEKETFLNKFGYPYLYNHSYIDEYNKKIANGNYQFEGGARFNYFQHISNIYQQREIVPDFFLLPDQILLLNFNYTTTADMYLYKNSGFEVNHIHGKLGDNLNHIIFGYGDEMDDDYKTISKLNDNDYLTNIKSIRYLETDKYRNLLRFINSDYYQIYIMGHSCGNSDRTLLNTLFEHP
;
A
#
# COMPACT_ATOMS: atom_id res chain seq x y z
N GLU A 1 4.75 -27.87 27.74
CA GLU A 1 4.28 -26.65 28.39
C GLU A 1 4.39 -25.49 27.38
N ASP A 2 3.24 -25.21 26.79
CA ASP A 2 3.07 -24.15 25.78
C ASP A 2 3.22 -22.77 26.44
N LYS A 3 4.14 -21.97 25.94
CA LYS A 3 4.10 -20.53 26.09
C LYS A 3 3.82 -19.91 24.73
N SER A 4 2.54 -19.83 24.38
CA SER A 4 2.07 -18.92 23.33
C SER A 4 2.23 -17.49 23.83
N SER A 5 3.22 -16.76 23.32
CA SER A 5 3.35 -15.32 23.49
C SER A 5 2.32 -14.65 22.59
N SER A 6 1.21 -14.19 23.19
CA SER A 6 0.21 -13.37 22.53
C SER A 6 0.78 -11.98 22.26
N LEU A 7 1.09 -11.67 21.02
CA LEU A 7 1.33 -10.30 20.55
C LEU A 7 0.02 -9.52 20.57
N GLY A 8 -0.09 -8.57 21.48
CA GLY A 8 -1.22 -7.65 21.53
C GLY A 8 -1.14 -6.61 20.43
N ILE A 9 -1.99 -6.73 19.41
CA ILE A 9 -2.18 -5.69 18.38
C ILE A 9 -3.18 -4.69 18.94
N PHE A 10 -2.72 -3.50 19.35
CA PHE A 10 -3.62 -2.40 19.69
C PHE A 10 -3.82 -1.50 18.47
N ALA A 11 -4.94 -1.69 17.77
CA ALA A 11 -5.45 -0.75 16.79
C ALA A 11 -6.41 0.22 17.47
N GLN A 12 -5.99 1.45 17.78
CA GLN A 12 -6.92 2.52 18.09
C GLN A 12 -7.17 3.36 16.85
N GLY A 13 -8.35 3.15 16.24
CA GLY A 13 -8.86 3.96 15.15
C GLY A 13 -9.61 5.18 15.71
N GLY A 14 -9.15 6.37 15.38
CA GLY A 14 -9.86 7.62 15.58
C GLY A 14 -9.78 8.46 14.33
N TYR A 15 -10.88 8.56 13.57
CA TYR A 15 -11.04 9.58 12.54
C TYR A 15 -11.46 10.89 13.23
N LEU A 16 -10.71 11.95 13.01
CA LEU A 16 -11.18 13.31 13.25
C LEU A 16 -11.17 14.03 11.90
N ALA A 17 -12.37 14.18 11.33
CA ALA A 17 -12.62 15.12 10.26
C ALA A 17 -12.91 16.47 10.88
N GLY A 18 -12.09 17.50 10.57
CA GLY A 18 -12.36 18.90 10.89
C GLY A 18 -12.37 19.71 9.60
N PRO A 19 -13.30 20.67 9.43
CA PRO A 19 -13.40 21.47 8.22
C PRO A 19 -12.46 22.68 8.30
N GLY A 20 -11.70 22.92 7.24
CA GLY A 20 -11.08 24.22 6.97
C GLY A 20 -9.57 24.22 6.75
N GLY A 21 -9.19 24.44 5.52
CA GLY A 21 -8.06 25.19 4.99
C GLY A 21 -6.64 24.88 5.51
N GLY A 22 -5.78 24.47 4.62
CA GLY A 22 -4.33 24.62 4.79
C GLY A 22 -3.61 23.37 5.31
N ASP A 23 -2.73 22.87 4.50
CA ASP A 23 -1.53 22.07 4.82
C ASP A 23 -1.58 21.12 6.03
N GLU A 24 -1.38 19.83 5.73
CA GLU A 24 -0.93 18.79 6.63
C GLU A 24 -1.96 18.11 7.52
N VAL A 25 -2.62 17.09 7.01
CA VAL A 25 -3.09 16.02 7.91
C VAL A 25 -2.67 14.67 7.34
N TYR A 26 -1.47 14.24 7.70
CA TYR A 26 -1.16 12.81 7.68
C TYR A 26 -1.45 12.24 9.07
N PRO A 27 -2.25 11.18 9.19
CA PRO A 27 -2.30 10.45 10.44
C PRO A 27 -0.94 9.78 10.65
N ARG A 28 -0.13 10.31 11.57
CA ARG A 28 1.09 9.65 12.06
C ARG A 28 0.66 8.41 12.85
N LYS A 29 0.29 7.34 12.18
CA LYS A 29 0.26 6.01 12.79
C LYS A 29 1.43 5.22 12.23
N LEU A 30 2.58 5.42 12.84
CA LEU A 30 3.75 4.58 12.70
C LEU A 30 3.59 3.42 13.69
N PHE A 31 3.23 2.24 13.18
CA PHE A 31 3.36 1.00 13.95
C PHE A 31 4.78 0.49 13.72
N ARG A 32 5.51 0.27 14.81
CA ARG A 32 6.87 -0.25 14.78
C ARG A 32 6.88 -1.56 15.54
N ILE A 33 7.22 -2.63 14.85
CA ILE A 33 7.39 -3.95 15.41
C ILE A 33 8.87 -4.29 15.27
N PHE A 34 9.51 -4.70 16.36
CA PHE A 34 10.83 -5.29 16.34
C PHE A 34 10.65 -6.80 16.35
N VAL A 35 11.25 -7.49 15.40
CA VAL A 35 11.28 -8.94 15.33
C VAL A 35 12.66 -9.40 15.79
N ASP A 36 12.71 -10.25 16.84
CA ASP A 36 13.95 -10.80 17.35
C ASP A 36 14.41 -11.97 16.47
N ILE A 37 15.65 -11.91 16.03
CA ILE A 37 16.27 -12.96 15.26
C ILE A 37 17.66 -13.25 15.85
N SER A 38 17.72 -14.24 16.71
CA SER A 38 18.79 -14.54 17.65
C SER A 38 20.19 -14.87 17.09
N ASN A 39 20.44 -14.77 15.78
CA ASN A 39 21.75 -15.14 15.18
C ASN A 39 22.27 -14.17 14.10
N ARG A 40 21.90 -12.87 14.13
CA ARG A 40 22.19 -11.96 13.02
C ARG A 40 23.14 -10.81 13.38
N GLN A 41 23.67 -10.18 12.33
CA GLN A 41 24.51 -8.98 12.44
C GLN A 41 23.71 -7.84 13.09
N ALA A 42 24.40 -6.89 13.70
CA ALA A 42 23.76 -5.79 14.43
C ALA A 42 23.24 -4.68 13.51
N GLY A 43 22.60 -5.04 12.42
CA GLY A 43 21.97 -4.12 11.49
C GLY A 43 20.51 -3.83 11.88
N MET A 44 19.96 -2.74 11.37
CA MET A 44 18.53 -2.44 11.43
C MET A 44 18.04 -2.07 10.06
N ASN A 45 17.17 -2.88 9.51
CA ASN A 45 16.52 -2.64 8.24
C ASN A 45 15.17 -1.94 8.44
N ARG A 46 14.60 -1.42 7.38
CA ARG A 46 13.27 -0.82 7.40
C ARG A 46 12.44 -1.35 6.24
N ILE A 47 11.26 -1.84 6.54
CA ILE A 47 10.24 -2.18 5.57
C ILE A 47 9.14 -1.13 5.64
N ILE A 48 8.78 -0.56 4.50
CA ILE A 48 7.70 0.43 4.42
C ILE A 48 6.58 -0.15 3.58
N LEU A 49 5.43 -0.41 4.22
CA LEU A 49 4.23 -0.89 3.54
C LEU A 49 3.55 0.27 2.84
N ILE A 50 3.61 0.29 1.53
CA ILE A 50 3.02 1.34 0.69
C ILE A 50 1.74 0.81 0.08
N GLY A 51 0.62 1.46 0.38
CA GLY A 51 -0.69 1.18 -0.21
C GLY A 51 -1.30 2.41 -0.87
N ASN A 52 -2.55 2.31 -1.30
CA ASN A 52 -3.22 3.34 -2.09
C ASN A 52 -3.25 4.73 -1.41
N GLY A 53 -3.29 4.78 -0.07
CA GLY A 53 -3.19 6.05 0.66
C GLY A 53 -1.90 6.83 0.39
N PHE A 54 -0.83 6.16 -0.05
CA PHE A 54 0.41 6.81 -0.47
C PHE A 54 0.20 7.59 -1.77
N ASP A 55 -0.44 6.99 -2.77
CA ASP A 55 -0.78 7.68 -4.03
C ASP A 55 -1.77 8.83 -3.81
N LEU A 56 -2.81 8.60 -2.99
CA LEU A 56 -3.77 9.64 -2.62
C LEU A 56 -3.09 10.81 -1.91
N ALA A 57 -2.05 10.54 -1.11
CA ALA A 57 -1.24 11.58 -0.49
C ALA A 57 -0.49 12.45 -1.50
N HIS A 58 -0.28 11.96 -2.72
CA HIS A 58 0.28 12.71 -3.85
C HIS A 58 -0.81 13.35 -4.74
N ASN A 59 -2.07 13.35 -4.28
CA ASN A 59 -3.24 13.82 -5.01
C ASN A 59 -3.51 13.04 -6.31
N LEU A 60 -3.02 11.79 -6.41
CA LEU A 60 -3.31 10.92 -7.54
C LEU A 60 -4.68 10.26 -7.34
N PRO A 61 -5.58 10.30 -8.32
CA PRO A 61 -6.93 9.74 -8.18
C PRO A 61 -6.92 8.22 -8.41
N THR A 62 -6.20 7.45 -7.57
CA THR A 62 -5.95 6.02 -7.75
C THR A 62 -6.88 5.11 -6.94
N SER A 63 -7.90 5.67 -6.25
CA SER A 63 -8.85 4.84 -5.50
C SER A 63 -9.82 4.09 -6.42
N TYR A 64 -10.36 2.98 -5.95
CA TYR A 64 -11.45 2.27 -6.64
C TYR A 64 -12.65 3.18 -6.89
N LYS A 65 -12.93 4.13 -5.99
CA LYS A 65 -13.95 5.17 -6.19
C LYS A 65 -13.68 5.99 -7.44
N ASN A 66 -12.45 6.47 -7.61
CA ASN A 66 -12.07 7.26 -8.78
C ASN A 66 -12.20 6.43 -10.05
N PHE A 67 -11.79 5.16 -10.01
CA PHE A 67 -11.92 4.22 -11.12
C PHE A 67 -13.39 3.99 -11.53
N ILE A 68 -14.28 3.69 -10.60
CA ILE A 68 -15.71 3.46 -10.90
C ILE A 68 -16.36 4.73 -11.44
N ASN A 69 -16.04 5.90 -10.89
CA ASN A 69 -16.54 7.17 -11.43
C ASN A 69 -16.05 7.42 -12.86
N HIS A 70 -14.77 7.13 -13.12
CA HIS A 70 -14.19 7.23 -14.46
C HIS A 70 -14.88 6.27 -15.44
N TYR A 71 -15.15 5.02 -15.06
CA TYR A 71 -15.88 4.07 -15.90
C TYR A 71 -17.25 4.62 -16.32
N TRP A 72 -18.02 5.17 -15.39
CA TRP A 72 -19.33 5.75 -15.72
C TRP A 72 -19.23 7.05 -16.52
N GLU A 73 -18.19 7.84 -16.31
CA GLU A 73 -17.90 9.01 -17.15
C GLU A 73 -17.60 8.61 -18.60
N GLN A 74 -16.85 7.54 -18.83
CA GLN A 74 -16.61 6.99 -20.16
C GLN A 74 -17.91 6.54 -20.83
N TRP A 75 -18.81 5.90 -20.09
CA TRP A 75 -20.14 5.57 -20.59
C TRP A 75 -20.92 6.81 -21.00
N GLY A 76 -20.92 7.86 -20.19
CA GLY A 76 -21.56 9.13 -20.54
C GLY A 76 -21.01 9.74 -21.82
N GLN A 77 -19.68 9.73 -22.00
CA GLN A 77 -19.02 10.18 -23.23
C GLN A 77 -19.42 9.31 -24.43
N TRP A 78 -19.47 8.02 -24.28
CA TRP A 78 -19.87 7.07 -25.33
C TRP A 78 -21.30 7.31 -25.77
N LEU A 79 -22.25 7.48 -24.84
CA LEU A 79 -23.65 7.81 -25.14
C LEU A 79 -23.76 9.13 -25.91
N GLN A 80 -22.98 10.16 -25.53
CA GLN A 80 -22.97 11.44 -26.26
C GLN A 80 -22.45 11.35 -27.69
N GLY A 81 -21.59 10.38 -27.99
CA GLY A 81 -21.00 10.16 -29.32
C GLY A 81 -21.75 9.15 -30.18
N ALA A 82 -22.71 8.38 -29.64
CA ALA A 82 -23.34 7.29 -30.37
C ALA A 82 -24.44 7.78 -31.31
N TYR A 83 -24.31 7.41 -32.58
CA TYR A 83 -25.25 7.81 -33.64
C TYR A 83 -26.46 6.87 -33.78
N LEU A 84 -26.32 5.62 -33.33
CA LEU A 84 -27.37 4.64 -33.36
C LEU A 84 -28.17 4.66 -32.06
N GLY A 85 -29.47 4.42 -32.15
CA GLY A 85 -30.35 4.40 -30.97
C GLY A 85 -30.43 3.04 -30.28
N ASP A 86 -29.66 2.05 -30.76
CA ASP A 86 -29.70 0.68 -30.28
C ASP A 86 -29.05 0.51 -28.93
N LYS A 87 -29.03 -0.72 -28.42
CA LYS A 87 -28.34 -1.11 -27.23
C LYS A 87 -26.81 -0.91 -27.40
N LEU A 88 -26.21 -0.19 -26.48
CA LEU A 88 -24.75 -0.13 -26.32
C LEU A 88 -24.32 -1.12 -25.23
N SER A 89 -23.21 -1.83 -25.42
CA SER A 89 -22.75 -2.82 -24.44
C SER A 89 -21.24 -2.97 -24.48
N ASP A 90 -20.67 -3.16 -23.29
CA ASP A 90 -19.35 -3.76 -23.07
C ASP A 90 -19.52 -5.09 -22.32
N GLU A 91 -18.43 -5.64 -21.78
CA GLU A 91 -18.45 -6.93 -21.07
C GLU A 91 -19.11 -6.86 -19.70
N LEU A 92 -19.23 -5.68 -19.07
CA LEU A 92 -19.76 -5.49 -17.71
C LEU A 92 -21.16 -4.87 -17.69
N CYS A 93 -21.49 -4.09 -18.71
CA CYS A 93 -22.71 -3.28 -18.72
C CYS A 93 -23.34 -3.22 -20.11
N SER A 94 -24.65 -3.04 -20.13
CA SER A 94 -25.35 -2.62 -21.34
C SER A 94 -26.42 -1.57 -21.02
N ILE A 95 -26.56 -0.60 -21.91
CA ILE A 95 -27.57 0.44 -21.80
C ILE A 95 -28.40 0.46 -23.07
N SER A 96 -29.72 0.39 -22.92
CA SER A 96 -30.66 0.44 -24.02
C SER A 96 -31.83 1.39 -23.74
N GLN A 97 -32.48 1.86 -24.82
CA GLN A 97 -33.72 2.63 -24.71
C GLN A 97 -34.93 1.70 -24.66
N LYS A 98 -35.91 2.05 -23.88
CA LYS A 98 -37.22 1.39 -23.86
C LYS A 98 -38.17 2.12 -24.81
N GLY A 99 -38.89 1.39 -25.68
CA GLY A 99 -39.80 1.95 -26.65
C GLY A 99 -39.12 2.33 -27.97
N GLU A 100 -39.56 3.43 -28.60
CA GLU A 100 -38.96 3.90 -29.86
C GLU A 100 -37.52 4.39 -29.63
N SER A 101 -36.58 3.80 -30.36
CA SER A 101 -35.17 4.12 -30.26
C SER A 101 -34.85 5.40 -31.04
N GLN A 102 -34.10 6.31 -30.40
CA GLN A 102 -33.58 7.54 -31.00
C GLN A 102 -32.05 7.54 -30.97
N PRO A 103 -31.39 8.21 -31.91
CA PRO A 103 -29.95 8.38 -31.81
C PRO A 103 -29.53 9.00 -30.47
N TRP A 104 -28.57 8.38 -29.78
CA TRP A 104 -28.16 8.80 -28.43
C TRP A 104 -27.67 10.25 -28.38
N HIS A 105 -26.93 10.71 -29.43
CA HIS A 105 -26.46 12.08 -29.52
C HIS A 105 -27.57 13.14 -29.67
N TRP A 106 -28.79 12.73 -30.04
CA TRP A 106 -29.96 13.62 -30.01
C TRP A 106 -30.52 13.77 -28.60
N ILE A 107 -30.45 12.69 -27.82
CA ILE A 107 -30.90 12.71 -26.42
C ILE A 107 -29.88 13.41 -25.54
N PHE A 108 -28.58 13.17 -25.78
CA PHE A 108 -27.46 13.69 -25.02
C PHE A 108 -26.46 14.43 -25.93
N PRO A 109 -26.74 15.68 -26.34
CA PRO A 109 -25.88 16.40 -27.25
C PRO A 109 -24.52 16.72 -26.61
N SER A 110 -23.43 16.41 -27.31
CA SER A 110 -22.07 16.71 -26.87
C SER A 110 -21.70 18.18 -27.12
N ARG A 111 -20.59 18.63 -26.55
CA ARG A 111 -20.04 19.99 -26.75
C ARG A 111 -19.78 20.35 -28.21
N HIS A 112 -19.70 19.40 -29.11
CA HIS A 112 -19.44 19.59 -30.53
C HIS A 112 -20.71 19.93 -31.34
N PHE A 113 -21.90 19.89 -30.74
CA PHE A 113 -23.13 20.31 -31.40
C PHE A 113 -23.52 21.74 -31.00
N PRO A 114 -23.72 22.66 -31.94
CA PRO A 114 -23.88 24.09 -31.69
C PRO A 114 -25.18 24.52 -31.01
N SER A 115 -26.14 23.64 -30.82
CA SER A 115 -27.44 23.99 -30.27
C SER A 115 -27.87 23.05 -29.14
N GLY A 116 -27.63 23.41 -27.90
CA GLY A 116 -28.14 22.67 -26.73
C GLY A 116 -27.44 23.03 -25.43
N THR A 117 -28.09 22.78 -24.31
CA THR A 117 -27.49 22.86 -22.98
C THR A 117 -26.37 21.81 -22.90
N LYS A 118 -25.14 22.24 -22.61
CA LYS A 118 -23.99 21.34 -22.49
C LYS A 118 -24.18 20.45 -21.26
N ILE A 119 -24.47 19.20 -21.46
CA ILE A 119 -24.57 18.19 -20.39
C ILE A 119 -23.18 17.56 -20.20
N SER A 120 -22.70 17.43 -18.97
CA SER A 120 -21.45 16.70 -18.70
C SER A 120 -21.67 15.19 -18.88
N PRO A 121 -20.62 14.39 -19.15
CA PRO A 121 -20.75 12.94 -19.19
C PRO A 121 -21.31 12.34 -17.89
N THR A 122 -20.94 12.91 -16.75
CA THR A 122 -21.49 12.53 -15.45
C THR A 122 -22.99 12.79 -15.39
N ASP A 123 -23.45 13.98 -15.78
CA ASP A 123 -24.89 14.33 -15.79
C ASP A 123 -25.69 13.45 -16.76
N VAL A 124 -25.09 12.98 -17.86
CA VAL A 124 -25.69 12.00 -18.78
C VAL A 124 -26.01 10.73 -18.01
N MET A 125 -25.07 10.17 -17.28
CA MET A 125 -25.27 8.93 -16.53
C MET A 125 -26.26 9.12 -15.38
N GLU A 126 -26.24 10.27 -14.70
CA GLU A 126 -27.25 10.61 -13.69
C GLU A 126 -28.65 10.67 -14.32
N THR A 127 -28.76 11.28 -15.50
CA THR A 127 -30.04 11.35 -16.24
C THR A 127 -30.52 9.96 -16.64
N VAL A 128 -29.63 9.08 -17.14
CA VAL A 128 -29.98 7.72 -17.50
C VAL A 128 -30.51 6.94 -16.27
N ARG A 129 -29.84 7.05 -15.15
CA ARG A 129 -30.24 6.39 -13.88
C ARG A 129 -31.55 6.95 -13.32
N ALA A 130 -31.79 8.24 -13.44
CA ALA A 130 -32.99 8.90 -12.93
C ALA A 130 -34.24 8.60 -13.76
N ASN A 131 -34.09 8.03 -14.98
CA ASN A 131 -35.21 7.75 -15.91
C ASN A 131 -35.29 6.25 -16.25
N PRO A 132 -35.59 5.35 -15.29
CA PRO A 132 -35.64 3.91 -15.51
C PRO A 132 -36.79 3.49 -16.42
N ASP A 133 -37.81 4.34 -16.58
CA ASP A 133 -38.92 4.07 -17.53
C ASP A 133 -38.49 4.25 -18.99
N ARG A 134 -37.48 5.06 -19.23
CA ARG A 134 -36.98 5.33 -20.59
C ARG A 134 -35.71 4.52 -20.92
N PHE A 135 -34.88 4.23 -19.94
CA PHE A 135 -33.60 3.56 -20.12
C PHE A 135 -33.56 2.26 -19.31
N LEU A 136 -32.89 1.27 -19.87
CA LEU A 136 -32.57 0.02 -19.19
C LEU A 136 -31.05 -0.08 -19.06
N ILE A 137 -30.55 -0.16 -17.82
CA ILE A 137 -29.16 -0.48 -17.51
C ILE A 137 -29.13 -1.92 -17.01
N GLU A 138 -28.40 -2.77 -17.69
CA GLU A 138 -28.15 -4.15 -17.29
C GLU A 138 -26.64 -4.27 -17.00
N THR A 139 -26.28 -4.78 -15.84
CA THR A 139 -24.90 -5.03 -15.45
C THR A 139 -24.72 -6.49 -15.05
N THR A 140 -23.51 -6.98 -15.19
CA THR A 140 -23.15 -8.31 -14.69
C THR A 140 -23.34 -8.36 -13.16
N PRO A 141 -23.61 -9.54 -12.56
CA PRO A 141 -23.98 -9.64 -11.15
C PRO A 141 -22.91 -9.11 -10.19
N PHE A 142 -21.65 -9.43 -10.42
CA PHE A 142 -20.55 -8.96 -9.57
C PHE A 142 -20.35 -7.45 -9.71
N PHE A 143 -20.32 -6.92 -10.93
CA PHE A 143 -20.19 -5.48 -11.17
C PHE A 143 -21.37 -4.69 -10.60
N LYS A 144 -22.59 -5.23 -10.67
CA LYS A 144 -23.77 -4.67 -9.99
C LYS A 144 -23.55 -4.54 -8.50
N HIS A 145 -23.01 -5.60 -7.87
CA HIS A 145 -22.75 -5.62 -6.44
C HIS A 145 -21.68 -4.59 -6.04
N ILE A 146 -20.60 -4.47 -6.82
CA ILE A 146 -19.58 -3.43 -6.63
C ILE A 146 -20.20 -2.04 -6.63
N ASN A 147 -21.05 -1.73 -7.62
CA ASN A 147 -21.72 -0.43 -7.71
C ASN A 147 -22.65 -0.19 -6.52
N GLN A 148 -23.42 -1.18 -6.07
CA GLN A 148 -24.30 -1.07 -4.91
C GLN A 148 -23.49 -0.85 -3.62
N SER A 149 -22.39 -1.56 -3.43
CA SER A 149 -21.48 -1.37 -2.29
C SER A 149 -20.90 0.04 -2.30
N PHE A 150 -20.50 0.54 -3.48
CA PHE A 150 -20.00 1.90 -3.65
C PHE A 150 -21.07 2.96 -3.32
N GLU A 151 -22.28 2.83 -3.83
CA GLU A 151 -23.39 3.76 -3.56
C GLU A 151 -23.77 3.80 -2.08
N THR A 152 -23.74 2.65 -1.41
CA THR A 152 -24.16 2.52 -0.02
C THR A 152 -23.10 2.97 0.97
N LYS A 153 -21.84 2.57 0.74
CA LYS A 153 -20.72 2.77 1.67
C LYS A 153 -19.82 3.96 1.30
N ASN A 154 -19.98 4.53 0.09
CA ASN A 154 -19.07 5.50 -0.55
C ASN A 154 -17.61 5.00 -0.61
N TRP A 155 -17.42 3.68 -0.54
CA TRP A 155 -16.17 2.96 -0.58
C TRP A 155 -16.41 1.53 -1.05
N VAL A 156 -15.45 0.96 -1.76
CA VAL A 156 -15.50 -0.42 -2.20
C VAL A 156 -14.13 -1.06 -2.11
N ASP A 157 -14.10 -2.32 -1.68
CA ASP A 157 -12.96 -3.23 -1.76
C ASP A 157 -13.30 -4.31 -2.78
N ILE A 158 -12.88 -4.11 -4.02
CA ILE A 158 -13.23 -5.03 -5.13
C ILE A 158 -12.68 -6.43 -4.85
N GLU A 159 -11.50 -6.55 -4.26
CA GLU A 159 -10.88 -7.84 -3.96
C GLU A 159 -11.61 -8.58 -2.84
N GLY A 160 -12.03 -7.87 -1.79
CA GLY A 160 -12.85 -8.43 -0.72
C GLY A 160 -14.24 -8.83 -1.19
N GLU A 161 -14.89 -8.01 -2.04
CA GLU A 161 -16.19 -8.33 -2.62
C GLU A 161 -16.10 -9.52 -3.59
N TYR A 162 -15.00 -9.66 -4.35
CA TYR A 162 -14.74 -10.85 -5.17
C TYR A 162 -14.69 -12.12 -4.32
N TYR A 163 -13.95 -12.10 -3.20
CA TYR A 163 -13.85 -13.26 -2.34
C TYR A 163 -15.18 -13.59 -1.65
N PHE A 164 -15.95 -12.57 -1.29
CA PHE A 164 -17.31 -12.77 -0.80
C PHE A 164 -18.17 -13.53 -1.82
N TRP A 165 -18.12 -13.13 -3.09
CA TRP A 165 -18.85 -13.81 -4.18
C TRP A 165 -18.33 -15.22 -4.45
N LEU A 166 -17.02 -15.41 -4.41
CA LEU A 166 -16.41 -16.73 -4.58
C LEU A 166 -16.90 -17.72 -3.51
N LYS A 167 -16.96 -17.28 -2.25
CA LYS A 167 -17.52 -18.09 -1.14
C LYS A 167 -19.01 -18.35 -1.32
N ARG A 168 -19.72 -17.37 -1.80
CA ARG A 168 -21.16 -17.51 -2.08
C ARG A 168 -21.44 -18.53 -3.19
N ILE A 169 -20.71 -18.48 -4.28
CA ILE A 169 -20.79 -19.46 -5.37
C ILE A 169 -20.47 -20.87 -4.86
N PHE A 170 -19.50 -20.99 -3.96
CA PHE A 170 -19.16 -22.28 -3.34
C PHE A 170 -20.27 -22.83 -2.45
N ARG A 171 -20.99 -21.97 -1.72
CA ARG A 171 -22.01 -22.38 -0.73
C ARG A 171 -23.41 -22.49 -1.29
N GLU A 172 -23.75 -21.70 -2.29
CA GLU A 172 -25.10 -21.52 -2.82
C GLU A 172 -25.17 -21.98 -4.27
N SER A 173 -26.14 -22.86 -4.58
CA SER A 173 -26.34 -23.36 -5.94
C SER A 173 -27.09 -22.39 -6.87
N ASP A 174 -27.67 -21.30 -6.34
CA ASP A 174 -28.47 -20.33 -7.11
C ASP A 174 -28.05 -18.90 -6.75
N CYS A 175 -26.82 -18.55 -7.09
CA CYS A 175 -26.27 -17.22 -6.86
C CYS A 175 -26.09 -16.39 -8.15
N GLY A 176 -26.61 -16.86 -9.29
CA GLY A 176 -26.50 -16.18 -10.59
C GLY A 176 -25.22 -16.50 -11.37
N TYR A 177 -24.40 -17.43 -10.89
CA TYR A 177 -23.21 -17.95 -11.56
C TYR A 177 -23.22 -19.48 -11.60
N ASP A 178 -22.79 -20.03 -12.72
CA ASP A 178 -22.51 -21.46 -12.88
C ASP A 178 -21.00 -21.70 -12.62
N GLY A 179 -20.65 -21.74 -11.34
CA GLY A 179 -19.28 -21.91 -10.86
C GLY A 179 -18.42 -20.62 -10.84
N ALA A 180 -17.14 -20.76 -10.47
CA ALA A 180 -16.22 -19.63 -10.28
C ALA A 180 -15.73 -18.99 -11.60
N LYS A 181 -15.73 -19.74 -12.70
CA LYS A 181 -15.18 -19.28 -13.98
C LYS A 181 -15.82 -18.02 -14.56
N PRO A 182 -17.16 -17.84 -14.56
CA PRO A 182 -17.77 -16.59 -15.00
C PRO A 182 -17.41 -15.40 -14.11
N LEU A 183 -17.34 -15.59 -12.78
CA LEU A 183 -16.90 -14.56 -11.84
C LEU A 183 -15.45 -14.15 -12.12
N ASN A 184 -14.55 -15.10 -12.37
CA ASN A 184 -13.17 -14.82 -12.73
C ASN A 184 -13.06 -13.98 -14.00
N LYS A 185 -13.89 -14.28 -15.01
CA LYS A 185 -13.94 -13.50 -16.26
C LYS A 185 -14.35 -12.04 -16.01
N GLU A 186 -15.34 -11.82 -15.16
CA GLU A 186 -15.72 -10.44 -14.77
C GLU A 186 -14.59 -9.73 -14.01
N LEU A 187 -13.94 -10.41 -13.08
CA LEU A 187 -12.80 -9.85 -12.35
C LEU A 187 -11.65 -9.50 -13.29
N ASP A 188 -11.35 -10.34 -14.27
CA ASP A 188 -10.30 -10.09 -15.26
C ASP A 188 -10.62 -8.86 -16.11
N GLU A 189 -11.89 -8.66 -16.48
CA GLU A 189 -12.31 -7.46 -17.22
C GLU A 189 -12.21 -6.20 -16.34
N ILE A 190 -12.65 -6.26 -15.08
CA ILE A 190 -12.51 -5.15 -14.14
C ILE A 190 -11.04 -4.81 -13.95
N LYS A 191 -10.17 -5.82 -13.78
CA LYS A 191 -8.72 -5.67 -13.68
C LYS A 191 -8.14 -5.01 -14.93
N ARG A 192 -8.53 -5.41 -16.12
CA ARG A 192 -8.08 -4.81 -17.38
C ARG A 192 -8.42 -3.32 -17.45
N LEU A 193 -9.67 -2.97 -17.14
CA LEU A 193 -10.12 -1.57 -17.13
C LEU A 193 -9.42 -0.74 -16.05
N LEU A 194 -9.20 -1.32 -14.86
CA LEU A 194 -8.44 -0.67 -13.79
C LEU A 194 -6.98 -0.40 -14.20
N ILE A 195 -6.34 -1.36 -14.84
CA ILE A 195 -4.96 -1.22 -15.35
C ILE A 195 -4.89 -0.09 -16.39
N GLU A 196 -5.83 -0.04 -17.34
CA GLU A 196 -5.89 1.03 -18.34
C GLU A 196 -6.08 2.42 -17.69
N TYR A 197 -6.97 2.50 -16.71
CA TYR A 197 -7.20 3.73 -15.96
C TYR A 197 -5.95 4.21 -15.23
N LEU A 198 -5.30 3.30 -14.46
CA LEU A 198 -4.11 3.64 -13.68
C LEU A 198 -2.89 3.93 -14.57
N ASP A 199 -2.76 3.26 -15.71
CA ASP A 199 -1.69 3.53 -16.69
C ASP A 199 -1.83 4.95 -17.29
N GLY A 200 -3.06 5.40 -17.53
CA GLY A 200 -3.34 6.80 -17.91
C GLY A 200 -2.87 7.78 -16.83
N ILE A 201 -3.24 7.55 -15.56
CA ILE A 201 -2.77 8.39 -14.43
C ILE A 201 -1.25 8.38 -14.33
N GLN A 202 -0.63 7.21 -14.44
CA GLN A 202 0.83 7.08 -14.36
C GLN A 202 1.53 7.90 -15.43
N LYS A 203 1.09 7.82 -16.68
CA LYS A 203 1.68 8.57 -17.80
C LYS A 203 1.50 10.08 -17.68
N ASP A 204 0.34 10.52 -17.22
CA ASP A 204 -0.03 11.93 -17.25
C ASP A 204 0.40 12.66 -15.97
N GLN A 205 0.34 12.04 -14.82
CA GLN A 205 0.44 12.70 -13.54
C GLN A 205 1.67 12.31 -12.71
N ILE A 206 2.24 11.09 -12.84
CA ILE A 206 3.40 10.70 -12.05
C ILE A 206 4.67 11.28 -12.65
N LYS A 207 5.19 12.34 -12.00
CA LYS A 207 6.38 13.10 -12.42
C LYS A 207 7.27 13.39 -11.22
N PRO A 208 8.57 13.64 -11.43
CA PRO A 208 9.55 13.84 -10.34
C PRO A 208 9.20 14.97 -9.36
N ASP A 209 8.43 15.96 -9.77
CA ASP A 209 7.98 17.09 -8.95
C ASP A 209 6.90 16.73 -7.93
N LEU A 210 6.30 15.53 -8.01
CA LEU A 210 5.37 15.03 -7.01
C LEU A 210 6.04 14.63 -5.70
N VAL A 211 7.37 14.48 -5.67
CA VAL A 211 8.10 14.05 -4.48
C VAL A 211 7.91 15.05 -3.34
N LYS A 212 7.44 14.57 -2.21
CA LYS A 212 7.25 15.35 -0.99
C LYS A 212 8.41 15.14 -0.02
N GLU A 213 9.06 16.24 0.38
CA GLU A 213 10.22 16.20 1.26
C GLU A 213 9.89 15.65 2.65
N SER A 214 8.68 15.89 3.16
CA SER A 214 8.21 15.33 4.44
C SER A 214 8.14 13.80 4.40
N ILE A 215 7.65 13.22 3.28
CA ILE A 215 7.61 11.78 3.06
C ILE A 215 9.04 11.23 2.92
N ARG A 216 9.90 11.90 2.16
CA ARG A 216 11.30 11.51 2.00
C ARG A 216 12.02 11.44 3.34
N LYS A 217 11.85 12.46 4.19
CA LYS A 217 12.40 12.47 5.54
C LYS A 217 11.86 11.33 6.41
N ALA A 218 10.56 11.01 6.30
CA ALA A 218 9.99 9.89 7.05
C ALA A 218 10.51 8.53 6.58
N ILE A 219 10.75 8.37 5.27
CA ILE A 219 11.33 7.13 4.70
C ILE A 219 12.76 6.92 5.19
N HIS A 220 13.60 7.96 5.12
CA HIS A 220 15.05 7.86 5.33
C HIS A 220 15.50 8.32 6.73
N GLY A 221 14.62 8.91 7.51
CA GLY A 221 14.95 9.44 8.84
C GLY A 221 15.22 8.36 9.89
N PRO A 222 15.74 8.75 11.04
CA PRO A 222 15.98 7.83 12.14
C PRO A 222 14.67 7.28 12.73
N CYS A 223 14.80 6.19 13.48
CA CYS A 223 13.74 5.71 14.35
C CYS A 223 13.58 6.63 15.55
N GLU A 224 12.39 7.09 15.86
CA GLU A 224 12.16 7.88 17.07
C GLU A 224 11.93 6.94 18.26
N ALA A 225 12.75 7.09 19.33
CA ALA A 225 12.67 6.22 20.51
C ALA A 225 11.27 6.23 21.17
N GLN A 226 10.56 7.35 21.09
CA GLN A 226 9.20 7.49 21.60
C GLN A 226 8.15 6.62 20.90
N ASP A 227 8.46 6.12 19.69
CA ASP A 227 7.58 5.24 18.93
C ASP A 227 7.80 3.76 19.26
N ILE A 228 8.80 3.45 20.10
CA ILE A 228 9.08 2.07 20.51
C ILE A 228 8.13 1.71 21.65
N SER A 229 7.35 0.64 21.47
CA SER A 229 6.44 0.14 22.49
C SER A 229 7.21 -0.34 23.74
N ILE A 230 6.54 -0.36 24.89
CA ILE A 230 7.15 -0.85 26.15
C ILE A 230 7.67 -2.28 25.97
N ASP A 231 6.91 -3.13 25.28
CA ASP A 231 7.31 -4.50 25.02
C ASP A 231 8.49 -4.62 24.02
N GLY A 232 8.65 -3.64 23.14
CA GLY A 232 9.76 -3.56 22.20
C GLY A 232 11.06 -3.00 22.80
N GLN A 233 11.01 -2.38 23.97
CA GLN A 233 12.20 -1.76 24.60
C GLN A 233 13.34 -2.75 24.86
N PRO A 234 13.11 -3.95 25.41
CA PRO A 234 14.20 -4.91 25.63
C PRO A 234 14.88 -5.38 24.35
N VAL A 235 14.08 -5.55 23.27
CA VAL A 235 14.59 -5.93 21.94
C VAL A 235 15.42 -4.80 21.35
N PHE A 236 14.96 -3.57 21.48
CA PHE A 236 15.70 -2.40 21.04
C PHE A 236 17.01 -2.21 21.83
N GLU A 237 17.01 -2.45 23.14
CA GLU A 237 18.24 -2.39 23.96
C GLU A 237 19.26 -3.42 23.52
N ASP A 238 18.83 -4.65 23.24
CA ASP A 238 19.72 -5.71 22.75
C ASP A 238 20.27 -5.38 21.36
N PHE A 239 19.41 -4.92 20.45
CA PHE A 239 19.84 -4.39 19.15
C PHE A 239 20.87 -3.28 19.31
N ALA A 240 20.60 -2.28 20.11
CA ALA A 240 21.46 -1.14 20.30
C ALA A 240 22.85 -1.53 20.86
N LYS A 241 22.92 -2.52 21.78
CA LYS A 241 24.17 -3.10 22.26
C LYS A 241 24.96 -3.78 21.14
N LYS A 242 24.31 -4.65 20.39
CA LYS A 242 24.92 -5.37 19.25
C LYS A 242 25.40 -4.37 18.18
N ARG A 243 24.58 -3.34 17.89
CA ARG A 243 24.94 -2.29 16.93
C ARG A 243 26.19 -1.52 17.34
N LEU A 244 26.29 -1.12 18.60
CA LEU A 244 27.47 -0.41 19.11
C LEU A 244 28.73 -1.29 19.05
N ASP A 245 28.63 -2.55 19.45
CA ASP A 245 29.72 -3.51 19.38
C ASP A 245 30.16 -3.77 17.94
N PHE A 246 29.21 -3.93 17.02
CA PHE A 246 29.48 -4.09 15.60
C PHE A 246 30.23 -2.87 15.04
N LEU A 247 29.72 -1.66 15.26
CA LEU A 247 30.34 -0.42 14.79
C LEU A 247 31.74 -0.24 15.39
N ALA A 248 31.93 -0.53 16.69
CA ALA A 248 33.21 -0.46 17.34
C ALA A 248 34.25 -1.46 16.76
N THR A 249 33.79 -2.66 16.42
CA THR A 249 34.62 -3.73 15.86
C THR A 249 35.04 -3.45 14.41
N HIS A 250 34.13 -2.89 13.61
CA HIS A 250 34.35 -2.62 12.17
C HIS A 250 34.89 -1.21 11.90
N SER A 251 35.02 -0.37 12.93
CA SER A 251 35.67 0.92 12.76
C SER A 251 37.17 0.73 12.53
N LYS A 252 37.83 1.67 11.84
CA LYS A 252 39.30 1.70 11.70
C LYS A 252 39.99 2.12 13.00
N MET A 253 39.24 2.36 14.06
CA MET A 253 39.74 2.76 15.38
C MET A 253 39.74 1.56 16.32
N GLU A 254 40.64 1.58 17.29
CA GLU A 254 40.57 0.62 18.39
C GLU A 254 39.21 0.71 19.08
N LYS A 255 38.64 -0.44 19.46
CA LYS A 255 37.31 -0.52 20.07
C LYS A 255 37.11 0.41 21.24
N GLU A 256 38.11 0.49 22.16
CA GLU A 256 38.07 1.37 23.33
C GLU A 256 38.08 2.85 22.92
N THR A 257 38.89 3.20 21.93
CA THR A 257 38.96 4.56 21.39
C THR A 257 37.65 4.94 20.71
N PHE A 258 37.04 4.00 19.95
CA PHE A 258 35.74 4.20 19.35
C PHE A 258 34.65 4.44 20.39
N LEU A 259 34.56 3.58 21.42
CA LEU A 259 33.59 3.70 22.50
C LEU A 259 33.79 4.98 23.31
N ASN A 260 35.04 5.36 23.57
CA ASN A 260 35.38 6.61 24.28
C ASN A 260 35.05 7.86 23.43
N LYS A 261 35.18 7.77 22.09
CA LYS A 261 34.98 8.89 21.17
C LYS A 261 33.49 9.05 20.78
N PHE A 262 32.78 7.97 20.61
CA PHE A 262 31.39 7.95 20.07
C PHE A 262 30.36 7.52 21.12
N GLY A 263 30.77 6.84 22.19
CA GLY A 263 29.85 6.48 23.23
C GLY A 263 29.45 7.65 24.14
N TYR A 264 30.11 8.83 24.10
CA TYR A 264 29.88 9.91 25.06
C TYR A 264 29.56 11.32 24.54
N PRO A 265 29.69 11.68 23.25
CA PRO A 265 29.63 13.09 22.84
C PRO A 265 28.23 13.68 22.67
N TYR A 266 27.21 12.85 22.65
CA TYR A 266 25.93 13.24 22.06
C TYR A 266 24.94 13.94 22.98
N LEU A 267 25.20 13.89 24.30
CA LEU A 267 24.26 14.48 25.26
C LEU A 267 24.30 16.00 25.34
N TYR A 268 25.31 16.65 24.78
CA TYR A 268 25.56 18.08 25.11
C TYR A 268 25.82 19.01 23.90
N ASN A 269 25.75 18.56 22.66
CA ASN A 269 26.13 19.44 21.54
C ASN A 269 25.20 19.35 20.31
N HIS A 270 24.20 20.25 20.24
CA HIS A 270 23.32 20.41 19.09
C HIS A 270 24.04 20.67 17.74
N SER A 271 25.21 21.30 17.76
CA SER A 271 26.00 21.56 16.57
C SER A 271 26.52 20.28 15.90
N TYR A 272 26.64 19.21 16.64
CA TYR A 272 27.10 17.93 16.16
C TYR A 272 25.99 17.19 15.39
N ILE A 273 24.74 17.30 15.82
CA ILE A 273 23.58 16.73 15.12
C ILE A 273 23.45 17.37 13.73
N ASP A 274 23.65 18.68 13.62
CA ASP A 274 23.60 19.39 12.35
C ASP A 274 24.76 18.99 11.42
N GLU A 275 25.96 18.79 11.95
CA GLU A 275 27.10 18.33 11.17
C GLU A 275 26.94 16.86 10.73
N TYR A 276 26.40 16.03 11.60
CA TYR A 276 26.07 14.65 11.32
C TYR A 276 25.01 14.53 10.21
N ASN A 277 23.91 15.26 10.32
CA ASN A 277 22.86 15.29 9.31
C ASN A 277 23.39 15.76 7.94
N LYS A 278 24.32 16.72 7.92
CA LYS A 278 25.02 17.14 6.69
C LYS A 278 25.92 16.03 6.12
N LYS A 279 26.62 15.29 6.96
CA LYS A 279 27.50 14.18 6.54
C LYS A 279 26.70 12.98 6.01
N ILE A 280 25.55 12.66 6.62
CA ILE A 280 24.63 11.65 6.12
C ILE A 280 24.04 12.06 4.75
N ALA A 281 23.57 13.28 4.63
CA ALA A 281 23.05 13.81 3.37
C ALA A 281 24.07 13.74 2.22
N ASN A 282 25.36 13.79 2.56
CA ASN A 282 26.47 13.68 1.62
C ASN A 282 27.03 12.26 1.47
N GLY A 283 26.45 11.23 2.12
CA GLY A 283 26.91 9.83 2.04
C GLY A 283 28.22 9.53 2.77
N ASN A 284 28.66 10.39 3.69
CA ASN A 284 29.93 10.26 4.39
C ASN A 284 29.71 9.98 5.88
N TYR A 285 30.00 8.74 6.33
CA TYR A 285 29.76 8.23 7.68
C TYR A 285 30.96 8.32 8.63
N GLN A 286 31.93 9.18 8.40
CA GLN A 286 33.10 9.32 9.28
C GLN A 286 32.87 10.39 10.34
N PHE A 287 33.13 10.04 11.61
CA PHE A 287 32.93 10.90 12.77
C PHE A 287 34.23 11.43 13.37
N GLU A 288 34.23 12.68 13.75
CA GLU A 288 35.33 13.31 14.49
C GLU A 288 34.80 14.08 15.72
N GLY A 289 35.38 13.85 16.89
CA GLY A 289 35.19 14.68 18.09
C GLY A 289 34.62 13.98 19.32
N GLY A 290 34.99 14.31 20.51
CA GLY A 290 34.99 13.71 21.66
C GLY A 290 34.62 14.01 23.04
N ALA A 291 33.65 13.38 23.71
CA ALA A 291 33.50 13.25 25.17
C ALA A 291 33.01 11.84 25.54
N ARG A 292 33.17 11.41 26.77
CA ARG A 292 32.88 10.05 27.21
C ARG A 292 31.40 9.84 27.52
N PHE A 293 30.81 8.73 27.04
CA PHE A 293 29.40 8.37 27.16
C PHE A 293 29.22 6.99 27.78
N ASN A 294 28.35 6.87 28.78
CA ASN A 294 27.87 5.57 29.23
C ASN A 294 26.65 5.17 28.43
N TYR A 295 26.84 4.33 27.44
CA TYR A 295 25.82 3.91 26.51
C TYR A 295 24.58 3.32 27.20
N PHE A 296 24.77 2.44 28.19
CA PHE A 296 23.66 1.85 28.93
C PHE A 296 22.89 2.87 29.74
N GLN A 297 23.58 3.80 30.38
CA GLN A 297 22.97 4.89 31.12
C GLN A 297 22.17 5.78 30.18
N HIS A 298 22.68 6.01 28.98
CA HIS A 298 22.02 6.84 27.98
C HIS A 298 20.75 6.16 27.46
N ILE A 299 20.81 4.89 27.07
CA ILE A 299 19.61 4.12 26.64
C ILE A 299 18.57 4.09 27.76
N SER A 300 18.98 3.85 29.01
CA SER A 300 18.06 3.90 30.16
C SER A 300 17.40 5.27 30.30
N ASN A 301 18.20 6.35 30.18
CA ASN A 301 17.69 7.72 30.28
C ASN A 301 16.70 8.06 29.15
N ILE A 302 16.94 7.57 27.92
CA ILE A 302 15.99 7.72 26.78
C ILE A 302 14.62 7.14 27.12
N TYR A 303 14.57 5.93 27.68
CA TYR A 303 13.31 5.31 28.06
C TYR A 303 12.63 6.01 29.24
N GLN A 304 13.43 6.48 30.20
CA GLN A 304 12.88 7.13 31.40
C GLN A 304 12.54 8.61 31.17
N GLN A 305 13.33 9.33 30.37
CA GLN A 305 13.26 10.79 30.22
C GLN A 305 12.92 11.22 28.78
N ARG A 306 12.77 10.29 27.83
CA ARG A 306 12.57 10.55 26.40
C ARG A 306 13.66 11.43 25.79
N GLU A 307 14.90 11.21 26.19
CA GLU A 307 16.06 11.89 25.60
C GLU A 307 16.31 11.44 24.15
N ILE A 308 16.97 12.28 23.36
CA ILE A 308 17.25 12.04 21.94
C ILE A 308 18.43 11.09 21.81
N VAL A 309 18.22 9.95 21.14
CA VAL A 309 19.30 9.03 20.72
C VAL A 309 20.02 9.62 19.50
N PRO A 310 21.34 9.47 19.39
CA PRO A 310 22.04 9.84 18.16
C PRO A 310 21.47 9.14 16.92
N ASP A 311 21.15 9.91 15.89
CA ASP A 311 20.47 9.44 14.68
C ASP A 311 21.15 8.23 14.03
N PHE A 312 22.49 8.16 14.04
CA PHE A 312 23.23 7.08 13.40
C PHE A 312 22.96 5.68 13.98
N PHE A 313 22.55 5.59 15.25
CA PHE A 313 22.11 4.33 15.85
C PHE A 313 20.75 3.88 15.34
N LEU A 314 19.95 4.83 14.92
CA LEU A 314 18.54 4.65 14.59
C LEU A 314 18.28 4.67 13.10
N LEU A 315 19.27 5.03 12.27
CA LEU A 315 19.15 5.00 10.82
C LEU A 315 19.10 3.54 10.32
N PRO A 316 18.21 3.26 9.36
CA PRO A 316 18.17 1.94 8.75
C PRO A 316 19.41 1.69 7.88
N ASP A 317 19.93 0.47 7.91
CA ASP A 317 21.02 0.03 7.02
C ASP A 317 20.51 -0.23 5.61
N GLN A 318 19.32 -0.79 5.49
CA GLN A 318 18.63 -1.02 4.23
C GLN A 318 17.17 -0.59 4.37
N ILE A 319 16.59 -0.11 3.28
CA ILE A 319 15.17 0.24 3.20
C ILE A 319 14.53 -0.53 2.06
N LEU A 320 13.45 -1.24 2.38
CA LEU A 320 12.59 -1.90 1.41
C LEU A 320 11.25 -1.16 1.37
N LEU A 321 10.94 -0.53 0.25
CA LEU A 321 9.59 -0.05 -0.03
C LEU A 321 8.77 -1.24 -0.56
N LEU A 322 8.00 -1.88 0.31
CA LEU A 322 7.09 -2.96 -0.08
C LEU A 322 5.80 -2.33 -0.63
N ASN A 323 5.76 -2.25 -1.95
CA ASN A 323 4.72 -1.53 -2.66
C ASN A 323 3.58 -2.46 -3.09
N PHE A 324 2.40 -2.21 -2.55
CA PHE A 324 1.15 -2.89 -2.89
C PHE A 324 0.40 -2.17 -4.01
N ASN A 325 0.81 -0.94 -4.37
CA ASN A 325 0.27 -0.21 -5.51
C ASN A 325 0.89 -0.71 -6.81
N TYR A 326 0.15 -0.59 -7.89
CA TYR A 326 0.63 -0.92 -9.24
C TYR A 326 1.45 0.22 -9.86
N THR A 327 1.31 1.43 -9.33
CA THR A 327 1.97 2.66 -9.79
C THR A 327 3.44 2.75 -9.38
N THR A 328 4.18 3.61 -10.07
CA THR A 328 5.60 3.86 -9.81
C THR A 328 5.88 5.02 -8.85
N THR A 329 4.87 5.51 -8.13
CA THR A 329 5.00 6.64 -7.20
C THR A 329 6.09 6.40 -6.16
N ALA A 330 6.17 5.18 -5.62
CA ALA A 330 7.18 4.79 -4.64
C ALA A 330 8.63 4.83 -5.19
N ASP A 331 8.82 4.51 -6.48
CA ASP A 331 10.14 4.49 -7.11
C ASP A 331 10.83 5.87 -7.08
N MET A 332 10.06 6.96 -7.00
CA MET A 332 10.59 8.32 -6.95
C MET A 332 11.32 8.66 -5.64
N TYR A 333 11.15 7.86 -4.61
CA TYR A 333 11.73 8.10 -3.28
C TYR A 333 13.06 7.40 -3.06
N LEU A 334 13.48 6.55 -3.98
CA LEU A 334 14.77 5.88 -3.89
C LEU A 334 15.90 6.80 -4.37
N TYR A 335 17.01 6.76 -3.65
CA TYR A 335 18.26 7.33 -4.14
C TYR A 335 18.95 6.35 -5.09
N LYS A 336 19.43 6.83 -6.20
CA LYS A 336 20.24 6.01 -7.12
C LYS A 336 21.50 5.52 -6.39
N ASN A 337 21.79 4.23 -6.51
CA ASN A 337 22.95 3.56 -5.89
C ASN A 337 22.96 3.50 -4.36
N SER A 338 21.81 3.60 -3.71
CA SER A 338 21.71 3.63 -2.24
C SER A 338 21.63 2.26 -1.55
N GLY A 339 21.52 1.16 -2.28
CA GLY A 339 21.20 -0.16 -1.71
C GLY A 339 19.76 -0.30 -1.21
N PHE A 340 18.94 0.72 -1.42
CA PHE A 340 17.52 0.71 -1.11
C PHE A 340 16.72 0.27 -2.32
N GLU A 341 15.63 -0.46 -2.11
CA GLU A 341 14.85 -1.04 -3.20
C GLU A 341 13.35 -0.87 -3.04
N VAL A 342 12.62 -0.91 -4.17
CA VAL A 342 11.17 -1.07 -4.22
C VAL A 342 10.85 -2.49 -4.62
N ASN A 343 10.05 -3.17 -3.82
CA ASN A 343 9.47 -4.46 -4.15
C ASN A 343 7.99 -4.26 -4.50
N HIS A 344 7.65 -4.30 -5.77
CA HIS A 344 6.27 -4.25 -6.25
C HIS A 344 5.64 -5.63 -6.08
N ILE A 345 5.18 -5.93 -4.87
CA ILE A 345 4.69 -7.26 -4.50
C ILE A 345 3.43 -7.69 -5.27
N HIS A 346 2.62 -6.73 -5.67
CA HIS A 346 1.42 -6.95 -6.48
C HIS A 346 1.63 -6.69 -7.98
N GLY A 347 2.87 -6.56 -8.41
CA GLY A 347 3.19 -6.23 -9.80
C GLY A 347 3.29 -4.73 -10.05
N LYS A 348 3.66 -4.38 -11.29
CA LYS A 348 3.97 -3.01 -11.69
C LYS A 348 3.41 -2.71 -13.07
N LEU A 349 2.78 -1.56 -13.23
CA LEU A 349 2.28 -1.09 -14.53
C LEU A 349 3.41 -1.00 -15.56
N GLY A 350 3.15 -1.52 -16.76
CA GLY A 350 4.10 -1.49 -17.87
C GLY A 350 5.28 -2.48 -17.75
N ASP A 351 5.28 -3.35 -16.75
CA ASP A 351 6.31 -4.37 -16.57
C ASP A 351 5.79 -5.76 -16.93
N ASN A 352 6.24 -6.30 -18.07
CA ASN A 352 5.82 -7.63 -18.55
C ASN A 352 6.40 -8.79 -17.73
N LEU A 353 7.45 -8.55 -16.94
CA LEU A 353 8.10 -9.57 -16.09
C LEU A 353 7.50 -9.57 -14.67
N ASN A 354 6.78 -8.53 -14.30
CA ASN A 354 6.18 -8.36 -12.98
C ASN A 354 4.66 -8.13 -13.13
N HIS A 355 3.96 -9.21 -13.46
CA HIS A 355 2.53 -9.18 -13.75
C HIS A 355 1.71 -8.67 -12.56
N ILE A 356 0.62 -7.94 -12.87
CA ILE A 356 -0.31 -7.46 -11.86
C ILE A 356 -1.00 -8.64 -11.18
N ILE A 357 -0.84 -8.71 -9.87
CA ILE A 357 -1.52 -9.65 -8.98
C ILE A 357 -2.73 -8.93 -8.39
N PHE A 358 -3.92 -9.35 -8.80
CA PHE A 358 -5.19 -8.82 -8.36
C PHE A 358 -6.08 -9.98 -7.92
N GLY A 359 -6.61 -9.95 -6.70
CA GLY A 359 -7.36 -11.05 -6.13
C GLY A 359 -7.36 -11.02 -4.60
N TYR A 360 -7.55 -12.15 -3.97
CA TYR A 360 -7.67 -12.25 -2.52
C TYR A 360 -6.64 -13.21 -1.92
N GLY A 361 -6.13 -12.90 -0.72
CA GLY A 361 -5.08 -13.68 -0.06
C GLY A 361 -5.32 -13.89 1.43
N ASP A 362 -6.33 -14.68 1.81
CA ASP A 362 -6.56 -15.10 3.19
C ASP A 362 -6.64 -16.63 3.31
N GLU A 363 -5.50 -17.27 3.45
CA GLU A 363 -5.41 -18.73 3.65
C GLU A 363 -5.82 -19.18 5.06
N MET A 364 -6.03 -18.24 5.98
CA MET A 364 -6.47 -18.52 7.34
C MET A 364 -7.99 -18.69 7.42
N ASP A 365 -8.73 -18.24 6.41
CA ASP A 365 -10.18 -18.42 6.33
C ASP A 365 -10.52 -19.91 6.18
N ASP A 366 -11.49 -20.39 6.93
CA ASP A 366 -11.92 -21.80 6.91
C ASP A 366 -12.60 -22.18 5.58
N ASP A 367 -13.25 -21.22 4.91
CA ASP A 367 -13.78 -21.44 3.56
C ASP A 367 -12.66 -21.68 2.56
N TYR A 368 -11.56 -20.93 2.65
CA TYR A 368 -10.39 -21.18 1.80
C TYR A 368 -9.86 -22.61 1.98
N LYS A 369 -9.74 -23.10 3.22
CA LYS A 369 -9.28 -24.46 3.52
C LYS A 369 -10.21 -25.53 2.89
N THR A 370 -11.48 -25.22 2.77
CA THR A 370 -12.46 -26.12 2.14
C THR A 370 -12.41 -26.02 0.62
N ILE A 371 -12.39 -24.80 0.08
CA ILE A 371 -12.28 -24.50 -1.35
C ILE A 371 -11.01 -25.10 -1.95
N SER A 372 -9.87 -24.98 -1.25
CA SER A 372 -8.59 -25.53 -1.70
C SER A 372 -8.57 -27.06 -1.86
N LYS A 373 -9.51 -27.78 -1.24
CA LYS A 373 -9.66 -29.22 -1.34
C LYS A 373 -10.56 -29.67 -2.47
N LEU A 374 -11.26 -28.77 -3.16
CA LEU A 374 -12.19 -29.10 -4.25
C LEU A 374 -11.49 -29.69 -5.47
N ASN A 375 -10.18 -29.49 -5.62
CA ASN A 375 -9.41 -29.78 -6.85
C ASN A 375 -9.99 -29.07 -8.09
N ASP A 376 -10.60 -27.90 -7.90
CA ASP A 376 -11.12 -27.05 -8.96
C ASP A 376 -10.27 -25.76 -9.04
N ASN A 377 -9.47 -25.67 -10.09
CA ASN A 377 -8.54 -24.57 -10.30
C ASN A 377 -9.24 -23.23 -10.50
N ASP A 378 -10.48 -23.20 -10.96
CA ASP A 378 -11.23 -21.97 -11.18
C ASP A 378 -11.45 -21.21 -9.85
N TYR A 379 -11.58 -21.92 -8.73
CA TYR A 379 -11.68 -21.30 -7.40
C TYR A 379 -10.33 -20.76 -6.87
N LEU A 380 -9.21 -21.20 -7.41
CA LEU A 380 -7.87 -20.83 -6.95
C LEU A 380 -7.16 -19.81 -7.86
N THR A 381 -7.73 -19.51 -9.02
CA THR A 381 -7.12 -18.69 -10.07
C THR A 381 -6.64 -17.32 -9.57
N ASN A 382 -7.45 -16.65 -8.73
CA ASN A 382 -7.17 -15.30 -8.25
C ASN A 382 -6.82 -15.26 -6.74
N ILE A 383 -6.20 -16.32 -6.24
CA ILE A 383 -5.65 -16.36 -4.88
C ILE A 383 -4.24 -15.79 -4.91
N LYS A 384 -4.01 -14.68 -4.19
CA LYS A 384 -2.73 -13.93 -4.19
C LYS A 384 -1.54 -14.75 -3.74
N SER A 385 -1.70 -15.58 -2.70
CA SER A 385 -0.60 -16.41 -2.17
C SER A 385 -0.04 -17.38 -3.20
N ILE A 386 -0.90 -17.94 -4.07
CA ILE A 386 -0.47 -18.79 -5.18
C ILE A 386 0.27 -17.94 -6.23
N ARG A 387 -0.26 -16.75 -6.54
CA ARG A 387 0.32 -15.85 -7.55
C ARG A 387 1.67 -15.28 -7.14
N TYR A 388 1.94 -15.11 -5.83
CA TYR A 388 3.26 -14.69 -5.34
C TYR A 388 4.39 -15.66 -5.69
N LEU A 389 4.08 -16.92 -5.99
CA LEU A 389 5.06 -17.93 -6.39
C LEU A 389 5.49 -17.76 -7.86
N GLU A 390 4.75 -17.01 -8.67
CA GLU A 390 5.04 -16.79 -10.10
C GLU A 390 6.17 -15.79 -10.32
N THR A 391 6.52 -15.00 -9.30
CA THR A 391 7.56 -13.98 -9.38
C THR A 391 8.64 -14.20 -8.32
N ASP A 392 9.75 -13.47 -8.43
CA ASP A 392 10.82 -13.48 -7.41
C ASP A 392 10.55 -12.50 -6.25
N LYS A 393 9.46 -11.71 -6.31
CA LYS A 393 9.17 -10.61 -5.38
C LYS A 393 8.97 -11.11 -3.95
N TYR A 394 8.20 -12.17 -3.77
CA TYR A 394 8.00 -12.78 -2.47
C TYR A 394 9.30 -13.38 -1.90
N ARG A 395 10.11 -14.05 -2.73
CA ARG A 395 11.41 -14.58 -2.30
C ARG A 395 12.39 -13.46 -1.92
N ASN A 396 12.36 -12.33 -2.64
CA ASN A 396 13.18 -11.16 -2.30
C ASN A 396 12.75 -10.58 -0.95
N LEU A 397 11.44 -10.48 -0.69
CA LEU A 397 10.92 -10.09 0.61
C LEU A 397 11.40 -11.03 1.71
N LEU A 398 11.26 -12.36 1.55
CA LEU A 398 11.74 -13.34 2.53
C LEU A 398 13.25 -13.22 2.79
N ARG A 399 14.04 -12.96 1.75
CA ARG A 399 15.49 -12.74 1.90
C ARG A 399 15.76 -11.47 2.72
N PHE A 400 15.01 -10.41 2.49
CA PHE A 400 15.15 -9.15 3.20
C PHE A 400 14.80 -9.30 4.70
N ILE A 401 13.62 -9.86 5.03
CA ILE A 401 13.21 -10.07 6.42
C ILE A 401 14.11 -11.06 7.16
N ASN A 402 14.78 -11.95 6.40
CA ASN A 402 15.76 -12.90 6.91
C ASN A 402 17.18 -12.33 7.03
N SER A 403 17.46 -11.09 6.64
CA SER A 403 18.83 -10.55 6.64
C SER A 403 19.26 -9.97 7.98
N ASP A 404 18.40 -9.23 8.68
CA ASP A 404 18.73 -8.59 9.95
C ASP A 404 17.45 -8.15 10.68
N TYR A 405 17.57 -7.49 11.87
CA TYR A 405 16.45 -6.83 12.52
C TYR A 405 15.78 -5.83 11.59
N TYR A 406 14.46 -5.67 11.68
CA TYR A 406 13.75 -4.71 10.87
C TYR A 406 12.64 -3.98 11.58
N GLN A 407 12.35 -2.78 11.12
CA GLN A 407 11.21 -1.95 11.49
C GLN A 407 10.16 -2.02 10.39
N ILE A 408 8.89 -1.98 10.76
CA ILE A 408 7.80 -1.85 9.80
C ILE A 408 7.17 -0.47 9.93
N TYR A 409 7.14 0.27 8.82
CA TYR A 409 6.42 1.53 8.67
C TYR A 409 5.23 1.31 7.76
N ILE A 410 4.08 1.88 8.10
CA ILE A 410 2.88 1.78 7.27
C ILE A 410 2.59 3.17 6.67
N MET A 411 2.72 3.28 5.35
CA MET A 411 2.47 4.51 4.60
C MET A 411 1.33 4.30 3.61
N GLY A 412 0.10 4.53 4.08
CA GLY A 412 -1.10 4.47 3.25
C GLY A 412 -1.62 3.06 2.93
N HIS A 413 -1.10 2.01 3.56
CA HIS A 413 -1.62 0.66 3.45
C HIS A 413 -2.72 0.43 4.49
N SER A 414 -3.82 -0.22 4.08
CA SER A 414 -4.97 -0.48 4.95
C SER A 414 -4.75 -1.65 5.92
N CYS A 415 -3.80 -2.51 5.64
CA CYS A 415 -3.59 -3.80 6.30
C CYS A 415 -4.86 -4.68 6.30
N GLY A 416 -5.58 -4.65 5.17
CA GLY A 416 -6.82 -5.40 4.99
C GLY A 416 -6.62 -6.90 4.86
N ASN A 417 -7.72 -7.64 4.99
CA ASN A 417 -7.72 -9.10 4.94
C ASN A 417 -7.30 -9.67 3.57
N SER A 418 -7.43 -8.89 2.50
CA SER A 418 -7.00 -9.30 1.15
C SER A 418 -5.49 -9.58 1.05
N ASP A 419 -4.70 -9.09 2.03
CA ASP A 419 -3.25 -9.27 2.12
C ASP A 419 -2.80 -9.99 3.39
N ARG A 420 -3.74 -10.60 4.12
CA ARG A 420 -3.53 -11.15 5.47
C ARG A 420 -2.39 -12.17 5.53
N THR A 421 -2.30 -13.08 4.58
CA THR A 421 -1.24 -14.10 4.55
C THR A 421 0.15 -13.47 4.45
N LEU A 422 0.31 -12.47 3.58
CA LEU A 422 1.56 -11.74 3.45
C LEU A 422 1.89 -10.92 4.70
N LEU A 423 0.89 -10.22 5.23
CA LEU A 423 1.06 -9.40 6.44
C LEU A 423 1.44 -10.26 7.65
N ASN A 424 0.82 -11.44 7.82
CA ASN A 424 1.22 -12.37 8.87
C ASN A 424 2.69 -12.80 8.73
N THR A 425 3.17 -13.04 7.50
CA THR A 425 4.58 -13.35 7.28
C THR A 425 5.51 -12.22 7.75
N LEU A 426 5.07 -10.96 7.67
CA LEU A 426 5.86 -9.82 8.11
C LEU A 426 5.77 -9.56 9.62
N PHE A 427 4.57 -9.70 10.19
CA PHE A 427 4.32 -9.35 11.58
C PHE A 427 4.59 -10.48 12.57
N GLU A 428 4.49 -11.72 12.11
CA GLU A 428 4.66 -12.93 12.92
C GLU A 428 5.92 -13.73 12.54
N HIS A 429 6.86 -13.10 11.82
CA HIS A 429 8.13 -13.72 11.45
C HIS A 429 8.96 -14.03 12.72
N PRO A 430 9.42 -15.29 12.92
CA PRO A 430 10.15 -15.71 14.12
C PRO A 430 11.53 -15.05 14.27
#